data_c18800871b425f81b30e5b9c92a78481
#
_entry.id   c18800871b425f81b30e5b9c92a78481
#
_cell.length_a   1.000
_cell.length_b   1.000
_cell.length_c   1.000
_cell.angle_alpha   90.00
_cell.angle_beta   90.00
_cell.angle_gamma   90.00
#
_symmetry.space_group_name_H-M   'P 1'
#
loop_
_entity.id
_entity.type
_entity.pdbx_description
1 polymer ?
#
loop_
_entity_poly.entity_id
_entity_poly.type
_entity_poly.pdbx_seq_one_letter_code
_entity_poly.pdbx_strand_id
1 'polypeptide(L)'
;MSLSTLWQDCLSQLQDQVSPMDLSTWLRPLQADVISQDQVVLYASNMFVKSWVENHYLAQIHQICQALAKNPNLQIIVKEGVKPAPKSVESSSTQTTNHQESAVNFQQESDAPTKFESHLNRKHLFENFVEGKSNQLARAVGQKLALAPGEPTANPFFLYGGTGLGKTHLLHAIGNGILANKPNARVLYIHANNFMQHMVKAMRDNKMDQFKKFYRSLDALLVDESDSC
;
A
#
# COMPACT_ATOMS: atom_id res chain seq x y z
N MET A 1 -21.56 29.42 7.37
CA MET A 1 -20.97 28.49 6.38
C MET A 1 -21.41 27.09 6.75
N SER A 2 -21.86 26.32 5.79
CA SER A 2 -22.19 24.91 6.04
C SER A 2 -20.89 24.13 6.23
N LEU A 3 -20.77 23.34 7.29
CA LEU A 3 -19.61 22.48 7.53
C LEU A 3 -19.36 21.47 6.39
N SER A 4 -20.37 21.23 5.57
CA SER A 4 -20.27 20.37 4.36
C SER A 4 -19.42 20.98 3.24
N THR A 5 -19.26 22.31 3.20
CA THR A 5 -18.42 23.02 2.22
C THR A 5 -17.02 23.32 2.75
N LEU A 6 -16.81 23.16 4.07
CA LEU A 6 -15.56 23.51 4.75
C LEU A 6 -14.33 22.85 4.09
N TRP A 7 -14.44 21.59 3.71
CA TRP A 7 -13.33 20.88 3.07
C TRP A 7 -13.01 21.42 1.67
N GLN A 8 -14.03 21.77 0.88
CA GLN A 8 -13.83 22.35 -0.45
C GLN A 8 -13.19 23.76 -0.36
N ASP A 9 -13.64 24.54 0.61
CA ASP A 9 -13.08 25.88 0.87
C ASP A 9 -11.62 25.76 1.36
N CYS A 10 -11.32 24.76 2.20
CA CYS A 10 -9.96 24.43 2.65
C CYS A 10 -9.07 24.02 1.47
N LEU A 11 -9.53 23.14 0.60
CA LEU A 11 -8.77 22.74 -0.61
C LEU A 11 -8.48 23.94 -1.52
N SER A 12 -9.42 24.88 -1.65
CA SER A 12 -9.22 26.08 -2.44
C SER A 12 -8.12 26.98 -1.87
N GLN A 13 -8.05 27.11 -0.54
CA GLN A 13 -6.95 27.87 0.09
C GLN A 13 -5.60 27.13 0.07
N LEU A 14 -5.63 25.80 0.17
CA LEU A 14 -4.41 24.98 0.05
C LEU A 14 -3.83 25.03 -1.37
N GLN A 15 -4.64 25.27 -2.39
CA GLN A 15 -4.17 25.37 -3.78
C GLN A 15 -3.10 26.46 -3.98
N ASP A 16 -3.15 27.53 -3.21
CA ASP A 16 -2.20 28.63 -3.28
C ASP A 16 -0.90 28.36 -2.47
N GLN A 17 -0.91 27.34 -1.60
CA GLN A 17 0.19 27.07 -0.67
C GLN A 17 0.90 25.72 -0.93
N VAL A 18 0.30 24.85 -1.72
CA VAL A 18 0.78 23.50 -1.99
C VAL A 18 0.96 23.29 -3.48
N SER A 19 1.94 22.46 -3.88
CA SER A 19 2.14 22.19 -5.30
C SER A 19 0.89 21.57 -5.94
N PRO A 20 0.58 21.90 -7.21
CA PRO A 20 -0.58 21.31 -7.90
C PRO A 20 -0.55 19.78 -7.94
N MET A 21 0.65 19.22 -7.96
CA MET A 21 0.86 17.76 -7.95
C MET A 21 0.50 17.16 -6.60
N ASP A 22 0.96 17.75 -5.49
CA ASP A 22 0.66 17.28 -4.14
C ASP A 22 -0.83 17.44 -3.81
N LEU A 23 -1.43 18.54 -4.24
CA LEU A 23 -2.86 18.77 -4.07
C LEU A 23 -3.67 17.68 -4.76
N SER A 24 -3.34 17.34 -6.02
CA SER A 24 -4.07 16.32 -6.79
C SER A 24 -3.82 14.90 -6.29
N THR A 25 -2.61 14.61 -5.81
CA THR A 25 -2.19 13.27 -5.41
C THR A 25 -2.62 12.92 -3.99
N TRP A 26 -2.51 13.87 -3.06
CA TRP A 26 -2.64 13.59 -1.62
C TRP A 26 -3.89 14.17 -0.98
N LEU A 27 -4.30 15.38 -1.39
CA LEU A 27 -5.34 16.12 -0.69
C LEU A 27 -6.72 15.99 -1.35
N ARG A 28 -6.80 16.04 -2.68
CA ARG A 28 -8.09 15.87 -3.40
C ARG A 28 -8.75 14.50 -3.22
N PRO A 29 -8.01 13.38 -3.12
CA PRO A 29 -8.63 12.08 -2.88
C PRO A 29 -9.24 11.90 -1.49
N LEU A 30 -8.93 12.79 -0.53
CA LEU A 30 -9.47 12.71 0.82
C LEU A 30 -10.97 13.00 0.83
N GLN A 31 -11.71 12.14 1.53
CA GLN A 31 -13.14 12.31 1.73
C GLN A 31 -13.41 12.89 3.12
N ALA A 32 -14.00 14.08 3.19
CA ALA A 32 -14.32 14.69 4.47
C ALA A 32 -15.72 14.27 4.97
N ASP A 33 -15.79 13.97 6.26
CA ASP A 33 -17.03 13.76 6.99
C ASP A 33 -17.07 14.61 8.25
N VAL A 34 -18.19 15.27 8.47
CA VAL A 34 -18.40 16.12 9.64
C VAL A 34 -19.13 15.30 10.69
N ILE A 35 -18.42 14.93 11.73
CA ILE A 35 -18.96 14.10 12.80
C ILE A 35 -19.70 14.97 13.84
N SER A 36 -19.17 16.16 14.14
CA SER A 36 -19.76 17.13 15.07
C SER A 36 -19.35 18.55 14.71
N GLN A 37 -19.87 19.54 15.46
CA GLN A 37 -19.47 20.95 15.26
C GLN A 37 -17.98 21.22 15.51
N ASP A 38 -17.33 20.35 16.28
CA ASP A 38 -15.93 20.48 16.69
C ASP A 38 -15.03 19.38 16.09
N GLN A 39 -15.57 18.50 15.25
CA GLN A 39 -14.80 17.37 14.73
C GLN A 39 -15.09 17.05 13.27
N VAL A 40 -14.03 17.06 12.46
CA VAL A 40 -14.04 16.64 11.06
C VAL A 40 -13.10 15.46 10.88
N VAL A 41 -13.58 14.43 10.19
CA VAL A 41 -12.78 13.26 9.84
C VAL A 41 -12.50 13.29 8.34
N LEU A 42 -11.22 13.18 7.99
CA LEU A 42 -10.75 13.02 6.62
C LEU A 42 -10.43 11.54 6.39
N TYR A 43 -11.08 10.92 5.43
CA TYR A 43 -10.83 9.53 5.07
C TYR A 43 -9.80 9.48 3.94
N ALA A 44 -8.69 8.83 4.21
CA ALA A 44 -7.63 8.53 3.24
C ALA A 44 -7.84 7.13 2.65
N SER A 45 -7.56 6.97 1.37
CA SER A 45 -7.75 5.71 0.64
C SER A 45 -6.92 4.54 1.19
N ASN A 46 -5.81 4.83 1.86
CA ASN A 46 -4.92 3.84 2.48
C ASN A 46 -4.06 4.48 3.58
N MET A 47 -3.37 3.64 4.35
CA MET A 47 -2.51 4.05 5.45
C MET A 47 -1.36 4.98 4.99
N PHE A 48 -0.88 4.82 3.76
CA PHE A 48 0.19 5.66 3.22
C PHE A 48 -0.26 7.11 3.04
N VAL A 49 -1.39 7.33 2.34
CA VAL A 49 -1.99 8.65 2.16
C VAL A 49 -2.29 9.28 3.52
N LYS A 50 -2.84 8.49 4.46
CA LYS A 50 -3.08 8.92 5.85
C LYS A 50 -1.79 9.45 6.49
N SER A 51 -0.75 8.62 6.56
CA SER A 51 0.52 8.99 7.22
C SER A 51 1.22 10.15 6.53
N TRP A 52 1.16 10.21 5.19
CA TRP A 52 1.73 11.32 4.43
C TRP A 52 1.05 12.64 4.74
N VAL A 53 -0.29 12.66 4.74
CA VAL A 53 -1.10 13.84 5.06
C VAL A 53 -0.90 14.27 6.50
N GLU A 54 -0.88 13.33 7.45
CA GLU A 54 -0.63 13.60 8.87
C GLU A 54 0.73 14.27 9.11
N ASN A 55 1.78 13.80 8.42
CA ASN A 55 3.14 14.30 8.64
C ASN A 55 3.45 15.60 7.90
N HIS A 56 2.80 15.87 6.77
CA HIS A 56 3.18 17.00 5.90
C HIS A 56 2.14 18.11 5.86
N TYR A 57 0.86 17.79 5.99
CA TYR A 57 -0.23 18.73 5.71
C TYR A 57 -1.21 18.94 6.87
N LEU A 58 -1.22 18.06 7.88
CA LEU A 58 -2.22 18.12 8.95
C LEU A 58 -2.21 19.46 9.69
N ALA A 59 -1.03 20.03 9.97
CA ALA A 59 -0.90 21.32 10.64
C ALA A 59 -1.50 22.47 9.80
N GLN A 60 -1.24 22.49 8.50
CA GLN A 60 -1.77 23.50 7.57
C GLN A 60 -3.30 23.33 7.41
N ILE A 61 -3.77 22.10 7.24
CA ILE A 61 -5.20 21.78 7.15
C ILE A 61 -5.92 22.24 8.43
N HIS A 62 -5.35 21.96 9.59
CA HIS A 62 -5.88 22.36 10.88
C HIS A 62 -6.04 23.88 10.98
N GLN A 63 -4.98 24.62 10.67
CA GLN A 63 -4.96 26.09 10.70
C GLN A 63 -6.02 26.70 9.77
N ILE A 64 -6.09 26.22 8.52
CA ILE A 64 -7.03 26.74 7.52
C ILE A 64 -8.47 26.41 7.92
N CYS A 65 -8.75 25.17 8.31
CA CYS A 65 -10.09 24.76 8.69
C CYS A 65 -10.59 25.44 9.94
N GLN A 66 -9.75 25.66 10.95
CA GLN A 66 -10.10 26.42 12.16
C GLN A 66 -10.43 27.90 11.82
N ALA A 67 -9.64 28.51 10.93
CA ALA A 67 -9.89 29.88 10.48
C ALA A 67 -11.21 29.99 9.70
N LEU A 68 -11.47 29.06 8.77
CA LEU A 68 -12.71 29.03 7.99
C LEU A 68 -13.96 28.75 8.83
N ALA A 69 -13.85 27.82 9.75
CA ALA A 69 -14.95 27.45 10.66
C ALA A 69 -15.15 28.49 11.79
N LYS A 70 -14.21 29.43 11.97
CA LYS A 70 -14.15 30.34 13.11
C LYS A 70 -14.27 29.63 14.47
N ASN A 71 -13.73 28.42 14.52
CA ASN A 71 -13.77 27.54 15.69
C ASN A 71 -12.34 27.08 16.04
N PRO A 72 -11.70 27.65 17.07
CA PRO A 72 -10.35 27.27 17.47
C PRO A 72 -10.26 25.87 18.09
N ASN A 73 -11.39 25.28 18.48
CA ASN A 73 -11.45 23.94 19.05
C ASN A 73 -11.72 22.85 18.01
N LEU A 74 -11.82 23.22 16.71
CA LEU A 74 -12.07 22.26 15.65
C LEU A 74 -10.92 21.25 15.57
N GLN A 75 -11.24 19.98 15.73
CA GLN A 75 -10.31 18.86 15.58
C GLN A 75 -10.45 18.21 14.22
N ILE A 76 -9.31 17.94 13.57
CA ILE A 76 -9.26 17.23 12.33
C ILE A 76 -8.54 15.92 12.55
N ILE A 77 -9.19 14.81 12.21
CA ILE A 77 -8.66 13.47 12.37
C ILE A 77 -8.58 12.84 10.97
N VAL A 78 -7.43 12.29 10.64
CA VAL A 78 -7.27 11.50 9.40
C VAL A 78 -7.44 10.02 9.73
N LYS A 79 -8.36 9.34 9.05
CA LYS A 79 -8.60 7.90 9.17
C LYS A 79 -8.41 7.21 7.84
N GLU A 80 -8.00 5.95 7.88
CA GLU A 80 -7.99 5.08 6.71
C GLU A 80 -9.40 4.56 6.43
N GLY A 81 -9.78 4.53 5.16
CA GLY A 81 -11.06 3.97 4.71
C GLY A 81 -11.84 4.89 3.79
N VAL A 82 -13.08 4.52 3.56
CA VAL A 82 -14.05 5.29 2.77
C VAL A 82 -15.10 5.88 3.71
N LYS A 83 -15.57 7.10 3.40
CA LYS A 83 -16.66 7.72 4.14
C LYS A 83 -17.84 6.75 4.25
N PRO A 84 -18.36 6.45 5.46
CA PRO A 84 -19.51 5.59 5.64
C PRO A 84 -20.73 6.18 4.91
N ALA A 85 -21.38 5.40 4.06
CA ALA A 85 -22.70 5.77 3.55
C ALA A 85 -23.67 5.90 4.72
N PRO A 86 -24.68 6.80 4.68
CA PRO A 86 -25.66 6.94 5.75
C PRO A 86 -26.33 5.59 6.00
N LYS A 87 -26.11 5.04 7.19
CA LYS A 87 -26.60 3.71 7.58
C LYS A 87 -28.09 3.72 7.79
N SER A 88 -28.80 2.86 7.05
CA SER A 88 -29.95 2.14 7.58
C SER A 88 -29.42 1.04 8.51
N VAL A 89 -30.02 0.95 9.69
CA VAL A 89 -29.67 0.07 10.79
C VAL A 89 -29.84 -1.38 10.38
N GLU A 90 -28.80 -2.21 10.46
CA GLU A 90 -28.98 -3.61 10.87
C GLU A 90 -27.66 -4.20 11.36
N SER A 91 -27.80 -4.89 12.46
CA SER A 91 -26.80 -5.54 13.30
C SER A 91 -26.11 -6.71 12.60
N SER A 92 -24.82 -6.94 12.80
CA SER A 92 -24.34 -8.06 13.62
C SER A 92 -22.90 -8.49 13.33
N SER A 93 -22.27 -8.83 14.43
CA SER A 93 -21.20 -9.80 14.64
C SER A 93 -19.79 -9.50 14.14
N THR A 94 -19.05 -9.07 15.12
CA THR A 94 -17.60 -9.25 15.39
C THR A 94 -17.10 -10.62 14.94
N GLN A 95 -16.18 -10.64 14.01
CA GLN A 95 -15.16 -11.68 13.96
C GLN A 95 -13.79 -11.02 13.85
N THR A 96 -13.12 -11.02 14.97
CA THR A 96 -11.71 -10.65 15.12
C THR A 96 -10.89 -11.78 14.48
N THR A 97 -10.48 -11.60 13.26
CA THR A 97 -9.39 -12.40 12.69
C THR A 97 -8.08 -11.69 13.01
N ASN A 98 -7.35 -12.28 13.93
CA ASN A 98 -5.94 -11.96 14.19
C ASN A 98 -5.15 -12.20 12.89
N HIS A 99 -4.90 -11.14 12.14
CA HIS A 99 -3.83 -11.14 11.16
C HIS A 99 -2.53 -10.85 11.91
N GLN A 100 -1.74 -11.88 12.08
CA GLN A 100 -0.34 -11.78 12.48
C GLN A 100 0.37 -10.85 11.49
N GLU A 101 0.67 -9.64 11.94
CA GLU A 101 1.57 -8.73 11.26
C GLU A 101 2.94 -9.42 11.13
N SER A 102 3.24 -9.88 9.92
CA SER A 102 4.60 -10.31 9.60
C SER A 102 5.49 -9.07 9.50
N ALA A 103 5.98 -8.63 10.67
CA ALA A 103 6.95 -7.56 10.75
C ALA A 103 8.26 -8.04 10.12
N VAL A 104 8.58 -7.55 8.93
CA VAL A 104 9.93 -7.69 8.38
C VAL A 104 10.86 -6.89 9.25
N ASN A 105 11.65 -7.58 10.08
CA ASN A 105 12.58 -6.96 10.99
C ASN A 105 13.86 -6.56 10.24
N PHE A 106 14.11 -5.26 10.10
CA PHE A 106 15.33 -4.72 9.48
C PHE A 106 16.59 -4.85 10.36
N GLN A 107 16.45 -5.45 11.55
CA GLN A 107 17.53 -5.60 12.51
C GLN A 107 17.88 -7.06 12.69
N GLN A 108 18.58 -7.69 11.73
CA GLN A 108 19.40 -8.87 12.02
C GLN A 108 20.58 -8.95 11.04
N GLU A 109 21.64 -8.25 11.37
CA GLU A 109 22.99 -8.77 11.16
C GLU A 109 23.34 -9.61 12.40
N SER A 110 22.90 -10.86 12.42
CA SER A 110 23.44 -11.89 13.30
C SER A 110 23.96 -13.01 12.41
N ASP A 111 25.24 -13.33 12.57
CA ASP A 111 26.01 -14.38 11.91
C ASP A 111 25.45 -15.79 12.20
N ALA A 112 24.31 -16.10 11.59
CA ALA A 112 23.87 -17.47 11.37
C ALA A 112 23.10 -17.47 10.04
N PRO A 113 23.17 -18.52 9.20
CA PRO A 113 22.44 -18.58 7.94
C PRO A 113 20.96 -18.79 8.22
N THR A 114 20.28 -17.78 8.73
CA THR A 114 18.83 -17.75 8.82
C THR A 114 18.30 -17.68 7.41
N LYS A 115 17.60 -18.72 7.01
CA LYS A 115 16.97 -18.84 5.70
C LYS A 115 16.08 -17.62 5.47
N PHE A 116 16.37 -16.85 4.43
CA PHE A 116 15.61 -15.66 4.07
C PHE A 116 14.12 -16.02 3.87
N GLU A 117 13.22 -15.34 4.59
CA GLU A 117 11.79 -15.57 4.47
C GLU A 117 11.23 -14.86 3.24
N SER A 118 10.82 -15.65 2.26
CA SER A 118 10.32 -15.16 0.97
C SER A 118 8.84 -14.74 1.00
N HIS A 119 8.07 -15.13 2.01
CA HIS A 119 6.62 -14.97 2.13
C HIS A 119 5.83 -15.56 0.95
N LEU A 120 6.41 -16.49 0.22
CA LEU A 120 5.78 -17.16 -0.93
C LEU A 120 4.85 -18.28 -0.47
N ASN A 121 3.67 -18.33 -1.09
CA ASN A 121 2.82 -19.51 -0.97
C ASN A 121 3.36 -20.63 -1.86
N ARG A 122 3.95 -21.65 -1.25
CA ARG A 122 4.56 -22.80 -1.95
C ARG A 122 3.58 -23.68 -2.71
N LYS A 123 2.27 -23.50 -2.50
CA LYS A 123 1.23 -24.24 -3.23
C LYS A 123 0.94 -23.65 -4.61
N HIS A 124 1.30 -22.38 -4.83
CA HIS A 124 1.08 -21.72 -6.11
C HIS A 124 2.29 -21.93 -7.01
N LEU A 125 2.15 -22.87 -7.94
CA LEU A 125 3.18 -23.30 -8.89
C LEU A 125 2.68 -23.13 -10.32
N PHE A 126 3.59 -23.14 -11.31
CA PHE A 126 3.22 -23.12 -12.72
C PHE A 126 2.45 -24.37 -13.15
N GLU A 127 2.69 -25.51 -12.49
CA GLU A 127 2.07 -26.80 -12.78
C GLU A 127 0.58 -26.83 -12.46
N ASN A 128 0.17 -26.10 -11.42
CA ASN A 128 -1.24 -26.04 -11.02
C ASN A 128 -1.90 -24.69 -11.37
N PHE A 129 -1.24 -23.88 -12.18
CA PHE A 129 -1.81 -22.65 -12.72
C PHE A 129 -2.78 -22.96 -13.85
N VAL A 130 -4.03 -22.51 -13.70
CA VAL A 130 -5.06 -22.70 -14.74
C VAL A 130 -4.81 -21.75 -15.90
N GLU A 131 -4.39 -22.31 -17.03
CA GLU A 131 -4.11 -21.55 -18.25
C GLU A 131 -5.37 -21.33 -19.09
N GLY A 132 -5.53 -20.12 -19.57
CA GLY A 132 -6.59 -19.71 -20.50
C GLY A 132 -6.06 -18.71 -21.51
N LYS A 133 -6.86 -18.40 -22.53
CA LYS A 133 -6.43 -17.46 -23.61
C LYS A 133 -6.01 -16.08 -23.08
N SER A 134 -6.59 -15.63 -21.96
CA SER A 134 -6.31 -14.31 -21.39
C SER A 134 -5.01 -14.24 -20.58
N ASN A 135 -4.47 -15.36 -20.09
CA ASN A 135 -3.31 -15.37 -19.20
C ASN A 135 -2.12 -16.21 -19.75
N GLN A 136 -2.28 -16.83 -20.91
CA GLN A 136 -1.26 -17.65 -21.55
C GLN A 136 0.06 -16.90 -21.76
N LEU A 137 -0.01 -15.67 -22.29
CA LEU A 137 1.16 -14.84 -22.51
C LEU A 137 1.85 -14.48 -21.17
N ALA A 138 1.07 -14.10 -20.17
CA ALA A 138 1.59 -13.78 -18.86
C ALA A 138 2.31 -14.97 -18.20
N ARG A 139 1.75 -16.18 -18.35
CA ARG A 139 2.37 -17.43 -17.88
C ARG A 139 3.69 -17.69 -18.60
N ALA A 140 3.73 -17.57 -19.92
CA ALA A 140 4.95 -17.82 -20.72
C ALA A 140 6.08 -16.85 -20.34
N VAL A 141 5.76 -15.54 -20.18
CA VAL A 141 6.72 -14.54 -19.70
C VAL A 141 7.15 -14.83 -18.28
N GLY A 142 6.22 -15.19 -17.39
CA GLY A 142 6.52 -15.55 -16.00
C GLY A 142 7.48 -16.75 -15.89
N GLN A 143 7.33 -17.77 -16.73
CA GLN A 143 8.25 -18.91 -16.80
C GLN A 143 9.65 -18.48 -17.24
N LYS A 144 9.75 -17.58 -18.23
CA LYS A 144 11.04 -17.02 -18.66
C LYS A 144 11.72 -16.24 -17.53
N LEU A 145 10.96 -15.41 -16.79
CA LEU A 145 11.46 -14.68 -15.64
C LEU A 145 11.96 -15.59 -14.51
N ALA A 146 11.29 -16.71 -14.29
CA ALA A 146 11.70 -17.68 -13.28
C ALA A 146 13.06 -18.33 -13.60
N LEU A 147 13.41 -18.46 -14.89
CA LEU A 147 14.70 -18.98 -15.35
C LEU A 147 15.81 -17.93 -15.31
N ALA A 148 15.49 -16.68 -15.67
CA ALA A 148 16.45 -15.58 -15.79
C ALA A 148 15.90 -14.29 -15.15
N PRO A 149 15.82 -14.22 -13.80
CA PRO A 149 15.37 -13.02 -13.13
C PRO A 149 16.36 -11.86 -13.38
N GLY A 150 15.82 -10.66 -13.65
CA GLY A 150 16.63 -9.47 -13.91
C GLY A 150 17.03 -9.27 -15.37
N GLU A 151 16.57 -10.09 -16.30
CA GLU A 151 16.79 -9.84 -17.72
C GLU A 151 16.15 -8.50 -18.14
N PRO A 152 16.88 -7.56 -18.76
CA PRO A 152 16.40 -6.20 -19.05
C PRO A 152 15.14 -6.15 -19.92
N THR A 153 14.93 -7.14 -20.78
CA THR A 153 13.78 -7.23 -21.67
C THR A 153 12.47 -7.54 -20.98
N ALA A 154 12.53 -8.05 -19.74
CA ALA A 154 11.37 -8.47 -18.94
C ALA A 154 11.37 -7.90 -17.51
N ASN A 155 12.18 -6.89 -17.24
CA ASN A 155 12.29 -6.22 -15.95
C ASN A 155 12.22 -4.70 -16.12
N PRO A 156 11.22 -3.99 -15.53
CA PRO A 156 10.17 -4.53 -14.67
C PRO A 156 9.06 -5.27 -15.42
N PHE A 157 8.50 -6.31 -14.80
CA PHE A 157 7.34 -7.03 -15.31
C PHE A 157 6.07 -6.54 -14.64
N PHE A 158 5.14 -5.99 -15.39
CA PHE A 158 3.84 -5.53 -14.91
C PHE A 158 2.74 -6.49 -15.34
N LEU A 159 2.03 -7.02 -14.35
CA LEU A 159 0.90 -7.92 -14.54
C LEU A 159 -0.40 -7.20 -14.13
N TYR A 160 -1.27 -6.92 -15.09
CA TYR A 160 -2.55 -6.24 -14.85
C TYR A 160 -3.72 -7.03 -15.45
N GLY A 161 -4.91 -6.81 -14.90
CA GLY A 161 -6.13 -7.47 -15.34
C GLY A 161 -7.17 -7.54 -14.24
N GLY A 162 -8.37 -8.01 -14.56
CA GLY A 162 -9.48 -8.17 -13.62
C GLY A 162 -9.19 -9.13 -12.47
N THR A 163 -10.07 -9.12 -11.48
CA THR A 163 -10.03 -10.09 -10.37
C THR A 163 -10.27 -11.51 -10.89
N GLY A 164 -9.71 -12.51 -10.21
CA GLY A 164 -9.89 -13.92 -10.54
C GLY A 164 -9.04 -14.44 -11.71
N LEU A 165 -8.27 -13.61 -12.41
CA LEU A 165 -7.42 -14.04 -13.53
C LEU A 165 -6.11 -14.75 -13.11
N GLY A 166 -5.89 -14.96 -11.81
CA GLY A 166 -4.74 -15.69 -11.31
C GLY A 166 -3.47 -14.85 -11.14
N LYS A 167 -3.55 -13.52 -11.08
CA LYS A 167 -2.37 -12.64 -10.91
C LYS A 167 -1.51 -13.02 -9.71
N THR A 168 -2.11 -13.11 -8.53
CA THR A 168 -1.44 -13.50 -7.28
C THR A 168 -0.82 -14.89 -7.38
N HIS A 169 -1.56 -15.86 -7.95
CA HIS A 169 -1.03 -17.20 -8.20
C HIS A 169 0.23 -17.14 -9.09
N LEU A 170 0.17 -16.39 -10.19
CA LEU A 170 1.29 -16.28 -11.11
C LEU A 170 2.51 -15.62 -10.48
N LEU A 171 2.31 -14.56 -9.65
CA LEU A 171 3.41 -13.95 -8.89
C LEU A 171 4.09 -14.96 -7.97
N HIS A 172 3.32 -15.72 -7.21
CA HIS A 172 3.87 -16.79 -6.36
C HIS A 172 4.57 -17.89 -7.18
N ALA A 173 3.99 -18.28 -8.33
CA ALA A 173 4.60 -19.29 -9.21
C ALA A 173 5.95 -18.82 -9.77
N ILE A 174 6.06 -17.55 -10.14
CA ILE A 174 7.34 -16.94 -10.58
C ILE A 174 8.36 -17.01 -9.43
N GLY A 175 7.99 -16.55 -8.23
CA GLY A 175 8.88 -16.59 -7.07
C GLY A 175 9.34 -18.00 -6.70
N ASN A 176 8.44 -18.95 -6.69
CA ASN A 176 8.75 -20.37 -6.44
C ASN A 176 9.65 -20.94 -7.55
N GLY A 177 9.41 -20.58 -8.80
CA GLY A 177 10.25 -20.97 -9.93
C GLY A 177 11.68 -20.42 -9.83
N ILE A 178 11.84 -19.15 -9.41
CA ILE A 178 13.17 -18.58 -9.14
C ILE A 178 13.91 -19.38 -8.06
N LEU A 179 13.22 -19.68 -6.94
CA LEU A 179 13.82 -20.45 -5.85
C LEU A 179 14.13 -21.91 -6.23
N ALA A 180 13.36 -22.51 -7.13
CA ALA A 180 13.66 -23.83 -7.66
C ALA A 180 14.94 -23.84 -8.50
N ASN A 181 15.16 -22.79 -9.29
CA ASN A 181 16.38 -22.65 -10.14
C ASN A 181 17.58 -22.11 -9.34
N LYS A 182 17.34 -21.24 -8.36
CA LYS A 182 18.37 -20.62 -7.50
C LYS A 182 17.94 -20.71 -6.04
N PRO A 183 18.25 -21.82 -5.33
CA PRO A 183 17.76 -22.03 -3.95
C PRO A 183 18.22 -20.99 -2.94
N ASN A 184 19.30 -20.28 -3.21
CA ASN A 184 19.86 -19.22 -2.35
C ASN A 184 19.43 -17.81 -2.79
N ALA A 185 18.57 -17.68 -3.79
CA ALA A 185 18.08 -16.38 -4.24
C ALA A 185 17.25 -15.71 -3.13
N ARG A 186 17.43 -14.41 -2.98
CA ARG A 186 16.66 -13.57 -2.06
C ARG A 186 15.42 -13.06 -2.80
N VAL A 187 14.35 -13.83 -2.75
CA VAL A 187 13.06 -13.52 -3.38
C VAL A 187 12.09 -13.08 -2.29
N LEU A 188 11.55 -11.88 -2.41
CA LEU A 188 10.54 -11.35 -1.48
C LEU A 188 9.22 -11.14 -2.19
N TYR A 189 8.15 -11.75 -1.67
CA TYR A 189 6.77 -11.41 -2.00
C TYR A 189 6.22 -10.48 -0.91
N ILE A 190 5.59 -9.39 -1.33
CA ILE A 190 5.02 -8.41 -0.41
C ILE A 190 3.77 -7.77 -1.04
N HIS A 191 2.76 -7.49 -0.22
CA HIS A 191 1.65 -6.65 -0.63
C HIS A 191 2.07 -5.18 -0.76
N ALA A 192 1.54 -4.48 -1.76
CA ALA A 192 1.87 -3.07 -2.02
C ALA A 192 1.68 -2.19 -0.78
N ASN A 193 0.61 -2.40 -0.02
CA ASN A 193 0.35 -1.67 1.23
C ASN A 193 1.48 -1.87 2.25
N ASN A 194 1.96 -3.10 2.45
CA ASN A 194 3.05 -3.38 3.38
C ASN A 194 4.38 -2.78 2.92
N PHE A 195 4.67 -2.85 1.61
CA PHE A 195 5.83 -2.19 1.02
C PHE A 195 5.82 -0.67 1.30
N MET A 196 4.66 -0.04 1.11
CA MET A 196 4.48 1.38 1.36
C MET A 196 4.64 1.73 2.84
N GLN A 197 4.08 0.92 3.75
CA GLN A 197 4.26 1.09 5.20
C GLN A 197 5.73 0.98 5.62
N HIS A 198 6.48 0.03 5.06
CA HIS A 198 7.91 -0.11 5.32
C HIS A 198 8.69 1.13 4.87
N MET A 199 8.35 1.66 3.69
CA MET A 199 8.98 2.87 3.15
C MET A 199 8.69 4.10 4.03
N VAL A 200 7.43 4.30 4.43
CA VAL A 200 7.02 5.41 5.30
C VAL A 200 7.70 5.32 6.67
N LYS A 201 7.73 4.12 7.25
CA LYS A 201 8.43 3.88 8.51
C LYS A 201 9.93 4.21 8.40
N ALA A 202 10.58 3.77 7.31
CA ALA A 202 11.98 4.06 7.07
C ALA A 202 12.26 5.56 6.91
N MET A 203 11.35 6.30 6.27
CA MET A 203 11.43 7.76 6.14
C MET A 203 11.27 8.44 7.50
N ARG A 204 10.25 8.06 8.27
CA ARG A 204 10.00 8.63 9.60
C ARG A 204 11.14 8.36 10.57
N ASP A 205 11.71 7.16 10.55
CA ASP A 205 12.79 6.74 11.44
C ASP A 205 14.19 7.14 10.93
N ASN A 206 14.26 7.92 9.82
CA ASN A 206 15.50 8.32 9.14
C ASN A 206 16.41 7.14 8.75
N LYS A 207 15.79 6.00 8.38
CA LYS A 207 16.45 4.74 8.01
C LYS A 207 16.32 4.40 6.52
N MET A 208 16.17 5.43 5.69
CA MET A 208 15.92 5.26 4.25
C MET A 208 17.08 4.54 3.53
N ASP A 209 18.31 4.73 4.00
CA ASP A 209 19.47 4.04 3.41
C ASP A 209 19.47 2.54 3.73
N GLN A 210 19.00 2.15 4.92
CA GLN A 210 18.82 0.74 5.28
C GLN A 210 17.72 0.09 4.45
N PHE A 211 16.60 0.81 4.26
CA PHE A 211 15.51 0.38 3.39
C PHE A 211 16.02 0.14 1.96
N LYS A 212 16.71 1.11 1.37
CA LYS A 212 17.30 0.98 0.03
C LYS A 212 18.28 -0.18 -0.05
N LYS A 213 19.18 -0.31 0.92
CA LYS A 213 20.18 -1.42 0.99
C LYS A 213 19.46 -2.77 1.01
N PHE A 214 18.41 -2.92 1.84
CA PHE A 214 17.64 -4.16 1.93
C PHE A 214 16.98 -4.52 0.60
N TYR A 215 16.16 -3.63 0.03
CA TYR A 215 15.42 -3.93 -1.21
C TYR A 215 16.33 -4.10 -2.43
N ARG A 216 17.45 -3.39 -2.50
CA ARG A 216 18.46 -3.57 -3.56
C ARG A 216 19.26 -4.87 -3.43
N SER A 217 19.28 -5.49 -2.27
CA SER A 217 19.97 -6.78 -2.05
C SER A 217 19.13 -7.98 -2.47
N LEU A 218 17.87 -7.78 -2.90
CA LEU A 218 17.01 -8.83 -3.37
C LEU A 218 17.35 -9.22 -4.82
N ASP A 219 17.28 -10.52 -5.13
CA ASP A 219 17.35 -11.02 -6.50
C ASP A 219 16.02 -10.82 -7.25
N ALA A 220 14.90 -10.87 -6.51
CA ALA A 220 13.58 -10.55 -7.04
C ALA A 220 12.66 -9.95 -5.96
N LEU A 221 11.94 -8.90 -6.33
CA LEU A 221 10.87 -8.30 -5.54
C LEU A 221 9.54 -8.48 -6.28
N LEU A 222 8.60 -9.13 -5.64
CA LEU A 222 7.25 -9.39 -6.16
C LEU A 222 6.25 -8.59 -5.34
N VAL A 223 5.67 -7.56 -5.96
CA VAL A 223 4.71 -6.68 -5.31
C VAL A 223 3.31 -6.96 -5.84
N ASP A 224 2.39 -7.29 -4.96
CA ASP A 224 0.99 -7.58 -5.31
C ASP A 224 0.07 -6.48 -4.78
N GLU A 225 -0.81 -5.97 -5.64
CA GLU A 225 -1.84 -4.98 -5.28
C GLU A 225 -3.17 -5.62 -4.89
N SER A 226 -3.26 -6.97 -4.92
CA SER A 226 -4.51 -7.63 -4.57
C SER A 226 -4.89 -7.28 -3.13
N ASP A 227 -5.97 -6.52 -3.00
CA ASP A 227 -6.64 -6.32 -1.73
C ASP A 227 -7.08 -7.68 -1.23
N SER A 228 -6.60 -8.06 -0.05
CA SER A 228 -7.13 -9.21 0.67
C SER A 228 -8.56 -8.85 1.05
N CYS A 229 -9.55 -9.37 0.31
CA CYS A 229 -10.94 -9.36 0.73
C CYS A 229 -11.12 -10.14 2.04
#